data_a1f09e41bad547944ec0f7de22a58102
#
_entry.id   a1f09e41bad547944ec0f7de22a58102
#
_cell.length_a   1.000
_cell.length_b   1.000
_cell.length_c   1.000
_cell.angle_alpha   90.00
_cell.angle_beta   90.00
_cell.angle_gamma   90.00
#
_symmetry.space_group_name_H-M   'P 1'
#
loop_
_entity.id
_entity.type
_entity.pdbx_description
1 polymer ?
#
loop_
_entity_poly.entity_id
_entity_poly.type
_entity_poly.pdbx_seq_one_letter_code
_entity_poly.pdbx_strand_id
1 'polypeptide(L)'
;MNIQSEPSLLSVDRLTIDLPLSGGVLHPVRDVSFTVRRGEALALVGESGCGKSLTAMALMRLLPEDAQVPSGTVTLAGRELLSLTEKEMERVRGAGIAVIFQEPATSFNPVMTVGDQVAEMIRTHLTCGRTEARARVVEWLRRVGIPRPEEAYDAYPHELSGGLKQRAMIAMALSADPKVVVADEPTTALDVTVARQVLELLNDLKRERGLTLIFITHDLALLPGIADRVALMYAGEIVEMAPTEAFLAHPEHPYAQALLGALPRPDGAPLQPVEGSVPNLWGPLKGCAFAPRCARAKSKCF
;
A
#
# COMPACT_ATOMS: atom_id res chain seq x y z
N MET A 1 25.19 -10.06 -21.51
CA MET A 1 24.23 -8.98 -21.69
C MET A 1 24.20 -8.19 -20.39
N ASN A 2 24.74 -6.96 -20.39
CA ASN A 2 24.69 -6.08 -19.22
C ASN A 2 23.23 -5.66 -19.01
N ILE A 3 22.60 -6.22 -18.00
CA ILE A 3 21.34 -5.71 -17.46
C ILE A 3 21.70 -4.41 -16.74
N GLN A 4 21.74 -3.30 -17.47
CA GLN A 4 21.69 -1.98 -16.86
C GLN A 4 20.39 -1.93 -16.08
N SER A 5 20.47 -1.90 -14.76
CA SER A 5 19.32 -1.80 -13.88
C SER A 5 18.56 -0.51 -14.24
N GLU A 6 17.36 -0.64 -14.78
CA GLU A 6 16.49 0.52 -14.98
C GLU A 6 16.41 1.31 -13.65
N PRO A 7 16.53 2.65 -13.71
CA PRO A 7 16.50 3.46 -12.51
C PRO A 7 15.16 3.25 -11.78
N SER A 8 15.23 3.08 -10.46
CA SER A 8 14.03 2.96 -9.62
C SER A 8 13.14 4.19 -9.78
N LEU A 9 11.83 3.98 -9.94
CA LEU A 9 10.86 5.07 -9.96
C LEU A 9 10.64 5.64 -8.56
N LEU A 10 10.52 4.77 -7.56
CA LEU A 10 10.42 5.11 -6.15
C LEU A 10 11.56 4.41 -5.38
N SER A 11 12.22 5.15 -4.49
CA SER A 11 13.22 4.62 -3.58
C SER A 11 12.94 5.12 -2.17
N VAL A 12 12.94 4.22 -1.23
CA VAL A 12 12.93 4.47 0.21
C VAL A 12 14.25 3.97 0.76
N ASP A 13 15.00 4.82 1.44
CA ASP A 13 16.30 4.46 2.02
C ASP A 13 16.32 4.77 3.50
N ARG A 14 16.53 3.76 4.33
CA ARG A 14 16.66 3.78 5.79
C ARG A 14 15.61 4.60 6.52
N LEU A 15 14.35 4.52 6.05
CA LEU A 15 13.24 5.23 6.64
C LEU A 15 12.98 4.76 8.07
N THR A 16 12.98 5.71 8.99
CA THR A 16 12.61 5.48 10.40
C THR A 16 11.48 6.43 10.78
N ILE A 17 10.47 5.92 11.50
CA ILE A 17 9.34 6.72 11.98
C ILE A 17 9.18 6.46 13.47
N ASP A 18 9.13 7.55 14.22
CA ASP A 18 8.93 7.59 15.65
C ASP A 18 7.57 8.22 15.97
N LEU A 19 6.83 7.63 16.90
CA LEU A 19 5.58 8.15 17.43
C LEU A 19 5.76 8.46 18.92
N PRO A 20 5.97 9.74 19.30
CA PRO A 20 5.94 10.17 20.68
C PRO A 20 4.54 9.99 21.25
N LEU A 21 4.42 9.26 22.36
CA LEU A 21 3.16 9.00 23.08
C LEU A 21 3.38 9.26 24.57
N SER A 22 2.31 9.35 25.36
CA SER A 22 2.37 9.66 26.80
C SER A 22 3.23 8.67 27.61
N GLY A 23 3.48 7.45 27.09
CA GLY A 23 4.30 6.42 27.73
C GLY A 23 5.75 6.33 27.23
N GLY A 24 6.16 7.18 26.28
CA GLY A 24 7.49 7.13 25.64
C GLY A 24 7.43 7.26 24.12
N VAL A 25 8.41 6.73 23.41
CA VAL A 25 8.47 6.75 21.96
C VAL A 25 8.25 5.35 21.41
N LEU A 26 7.27 5.20 20.55
CA LEU A 26 7.04 3.98 19.77
C LEU A 26 7.82 4.08 18.45
N HIS A 27 8.50 3.01 18.03
CA HIS A 27 9.30 2.92 16.80
C HIS A 27 8.65 1.96 15.77
N PRO A 28 7.54 2.34 15.15
CA PRO A 28 6.77 1.45 14.28
C PRO A 28 7.44 1.18 12.91
N VAL A 29 8.39 2.01 12.50
CA VAL A 29 9.18 1.84 11.27
C VAL A 29 10.64 2.10 11.58
N ARG A 30 11.51 1.15 11.26
CA ARG A 30 12.91 1.14 11.64
C ARG A 30 13.77 0.72 10.47
N ASP A 31 14.58 1.63 9.97
CA ASP A 31 15.57 1.38 8.91
C ASP A 31 15.00 0.67 7.65
N VAL A 32 13.78 1.06 7.25
CA VAL A 32 13.09 0.44 6.11
C VAL A 32 13.68 0.95 4.80
N SER A 33 14.14 0.03 3.96
CA SER A 33 14.69 0.34 2.63
C SER A 33 14.11 -0.57 1.57
N PHE A 34 13.61 0.03 0.47
CA PHE A 34 13.16 -0.69 -0.72
C PHE A 34 13.11 0.23 -1.94
N THR A 35 13.05 -0.39 -3.11
CA THR A 35 12.89 0.32 -4.39
C THR A 35 11.77 -0.30 -5.19
N VAL A 36 11.08 0.53 -6.00
CA VAL A 36 10.05 0.09 -6.94
C VAL A 36 10.40 0.62 -8.32
N ARG A 37 10.42 -0.25 -9.32
CA ARG A 37 10.65 0.10 -10.72
C ARG A 37 9.36 0.56 -11.37
N ARG A 38 9.48 1.23 -12.50
CA ARG A 38 8.29 1.60 -13.29
C ARG A 38 7.56 0.35 -13.75
N GLY A 39 6.23 0.32 -13.57
CA GLY A 39 5.37 -0.81 -13.93
C GLY A 39 5.49 -2.03 -13.01
N GLU A 40 6.34 -1.97 -11.97
CA GLU A 40 6.48 -3.02 -10.97
C GLU A 40 5.38 -2.91 -9.91
N ALA A 41 4.88 -4.07 -9.46
CA ALA A 41 4.07 -4.17 -8.25
C ALA A 41 4.90 -4.80 -7.12
N LEU A 42 5.18 -4.00 -6.10
CA LEU A 42 5.80 -4.46 -4.85
C LEU A 42 4.73 -4.70 -3.80
N ALA A 43 4.62 -5.93 -3.30
CA ALA A 43 3.78 -6.20 -2.14
C ALA A 43 4.55 -5.92 -0.84
N LEU A 44 3.96 -5.14 0.05
CA LEU A 44 4.42 -4.93 1.41
C LEU A 44 3.53 -5.74 2.34
N VAL A 45 4.06 -6.82 2.90
CA VAL A 45 3.29 -7.82 3.66
C VAL A 45 3.80 -7.96 5.09
N GLY A 46 2.94 -8.45 6.00
CA GLY A 46 3.28 -8.68 7.40
C GLY A 46 2.06 -8.60 8.30
N GLU A 47 2.21 -8.97 9.58
CA GLU A 47 1.13 -8.90 10.57
C GLU A 47 0.65 -7.46 10.79
N SER A 48 -0.58 -7.33 11.34
CA SER A 48 -1.12 -6.01 11.72
C SER A 48 -0.18 -5.31 12.73
N GLY A 49 -0.01 -4.00 12.56
CA GLY A 49 0.86 -3.20 13.44
C GLY A 49 2.37 -3.27 13.14
N CYS A 50 2.82 -3.98 12.10
CA CYS A 50 4.24 -4.06 11.77
C CYS A 50 4.81 -2.84 11.02
N GLY A 51 4.00 -1.78 10.77
CA GLY A 51 4.47 -0.52 10.18
C GLY A 51 4.11 -0.28 8.72
N LYS A 52 3.42 -1.20 8.02
CA LYS A 52 3.08 -1.08 6.57
C LYS A 52 2.37 0.22 6.21
N SER A 53 1.22 0.49 6.84
CA SER A 53 0.42 1.69 6.54
C SER A 53 1.16 2.98 6.91
N LEU A 54 1.93 2.99 8.00
CA LEU A 54 2.76 4.16 8.36
C LEU A 54 3.87 4.39 7.33
N THR A 55 4.50 3.32 6.83
CA THR A 55 5.46 3.41 5.72
C THR A 55 4.79 4.03 4.48
N ALA A 56 3.58 3.57 4.12
CA ALA A 56 2.81 4.13 3.01
C ALA A 56 2.44 5.60 3.21
N MET A 57 1.99 5.98 4.41
CA MET A 57 1.66 7.37 4.76
C MET A 57 2.88 8.29 4.68
N ALA A 58 4.08 7.79 5.06
CA ALA A 58 5.31 8.56 4.95
C ALA A 58 5.66 8.92 3.51
N LEU A 59 5.36 8.05 2.53
CA LEU A 59 5.58 8.34 1.10
C LEU A 59 4.84 9.60 0.63
N MET A 60 3.72 9.91 1.29
CA MET A 60 2.87 11.07 0.96
C MET A 60 2.94 12.17 2.02
N ARG A 61 3.77 12.01 3.06
CA ARG A 61 3.82 12.91 4.23
C ARG A 61 2.43 13.12 4.86
N LEU A 62 1.68 12.03 5.01
CA LEU A 62 0.37 11.99 5.67
C LEU A 62 0.45 11.28 7.04
N LEU A 63 1.62 11.31 7.65
CA LEU A 63 1.80 10.77 9.00
C LEU A 63 0.97 11.58 10.03
N PRO A 64 0.63 10.98 11.18
CA PRO A 64 0.06 11.72 12.32
C PRO A 64 0.90 12.95 12.66
N GLU A 65 0.26 13.99 13.19
CA GLU A 65 0.89 15.31 13.43
C GLU A 65 2.11 15.21 14.37
N ASP A 66 2.06 14.34 15.38
CA ASP A 66 3.16 14.12 16.32
C ASP A 66 4.24 13.17 15.80
N ALA A 67 4.05 12.53 14.65
CA ALA A 67 5.01 11.60 14.10
C ALA A 67 6.30 12.30 13.67
N GLN A 68 7.42 11.69 13.97
CA GLN A 68 8.76 12.17 13.59
C GLN A 68 9.41 11.21 12.61
N VAL A 69 10.17 11.76 11.68
CA VAL A 69 11.02 10.98 10.75
C VAL A 69 12.48 11.33 11.05
N PRO A 70 13.10 10.67 12.03
CA PRO A 70 14.45 11.00 12.47
C PRO A 70 15.53 10.67 11.44
N SER A 71 15.27 9.73 10.52
CA SER A 71 16.21 9.36 9.47
C SER A 71 15.50 8.78 8.24
N GLY A 72 16.22 8.75 7.14
CA GLY A 72 15.82 8.17 5.87
C GLY A 72 15.43 9.19 4.82
N THR A 73 15.26 8.70 3.60
CA THR A 73 14.83 9.49 2.43
C THR A 73 13.78 8.76 1.63
N VAL A 74 12.91 9.52 0.98
CA VAL A 74 11.91 9.00 0.03
C VAL A 74 12.07 9.76 -1.28
N THR A 75 12.48 9.06 -2.34
CA THR A 75 12.76 9.65 -3.64
C THR A 75 11.79 9.12 -4.68
N LEU A 76 11.06 10.00 -5.37
CA LEU A 76 10.17 9.68 -6.49
C LEU A 76 10.70 10.31 -7.77
N ALA A 77 11.01 9.51 -8.78
CA ALA A 77 11.55 9.95 -10.06
C ALA A 77 12.75 10.92 -9.91
N GLY A 78 13.66 10.64 -8.96
CA GLY A 78 14.84 11.44 -8.66
C GLY A 78 14.58 12.65 -7.75
N ARG A 79 13.35 12.89 -7.29
CA ARG A 79 12.99 14.00 -6.40
C ARG A 79 12.79 13.50 -4.96
N GLU A 80 13.55 14.04 -4.01
CA GLU A 80 13.39 13.72 -2.59
C GLU A 80 12.11 14.39 -2.04
N LEU A 81 11.22 13.60 -1.39
CA LEU A 81 9.88 14.04 -1.02
C LEU A 81 9.80 14.63 0.40
N LEU A 82 10.62 14.12 1.34
CA LEU A 82 10.49 14.52 2.75
C LEU A 82 10.94 15.98 2.97
N SER A 83 11.81 16.51 2.10
CA SER A 83 12.31 17.88 2.15
C SER A 83 11.45 18.90 1.40
N LEU A 84 10.39 18.47 0.70
CA LEU A 84 9.52 19.36 -0.07
C LEU A 84 8.71 20.28 0.84
N THR A 85 8.39 21.46 0.35
CA THR A 85 7.37 22.32 0.97
C THR A 85 5.98 21.67 0.82
N GLU A 86 5.01 22.07 1.66
CA GLU A 86 3.65 21.51 1.57
C GLU A 86 3.02 21.79 0.19
N LYS A 87 3.18 23.00 -0.34
CA LYS A 87 2.70 23.38 -1.68
C LYS A 87 3.29 22.51 -2.81
N GLU A 88 4.51 22.01 -2.63
CA GLU A 88 5.12 21.07 -3.57
C GLU A 88 4.58 19.66 -3.38
N MET A 89 4.34 19.24 -2.12
CA MET A 89 3.71 17.94 -1.83
C MET A 89 2.27 17.86 -2.33
N GLU A 90 1.49 18.93 -2.28
CA GLU A 90 0.14 18.99 -2.90
C GLU A 90 0.16 18.58 -4.38
N ARG A 91 1.23 18.97 -5.11
CA ARG A 91 1.41 18.58 -6.52
C ARG A 91 1.87 17.14 -6.71
N VAL A 92 2.50 16.55 -5.70
CA VAL A 92 2.92 15.15 -5.72
C VAL A 92 1.76 14.23 -5.35
N ARG A 93 0.97 14.59 -4.34
CA ARG A 93 -0.22 13.83 -3.97
C ARG A 93 -1.23 13.87 -5.11
N GLY A 94 -1.68 12.71 -5.53
CA GLY A 94 -2.59 12.55 -6.67
C GLY A 94 -1.88 12.28 -8.01
N ALA A 95 -0.98 13.14 -8.47
CA ALA A 95 -0.30 12.96 -9.77
C ALA A 95 1.05 12.21 -9.67
N GLY A 96 1.75 12.35 -8.56
CA GLY A 96 3.00 11.60 -8.30
C GLY A 96 2.71 10.26 -7.63
N ILE A 97 2.07 10.33 -6.46
CA ILE A 97 1.65 9.17 -5.66
C ILE A 97 0.18 9.35 -5.32
N ALA A 98 -0.64 8.35 -5.61
CA ALA A 98 -2.02 8.25 -5.16
C ALA A 98 -2.20 7.09 -4.20
N VAL A 99 -3.23 7.15 -3.35
CA VAL A 99 -3.54 6.10 -2.38
C VAL A 99 -4.97 5.59 -2.57
N ILE A 100 -5.12 4.29 -2.43
CA ILE A 100 -6.38 3.59 -2.25
C ILE A 100 -6.38 3.14 -0.79
N PHE A 101 -7.22 3.79 0.04
CA PHE A 101 -7.28 3.53 1.48
C PHE A 101 -8.04 2.24 1.80
N GLN A 102 -7.80 1.73 2.99
CA GLN A 102 -8.44 0.52 3.50
C GLN A 102 -9.96 0.67 3.65
N GLU A 103 -10.43 1.83 4.10
CA GLU A 103 -11.84 2.11 4.35
C GLU A 103 -12.40 3.13 3.34
N PRO A 104 -13.14 2.69 2.31
CA PRO A 104 -13.70 3.62 1.32
C PRO A 104 -14.76 4.55 1.92
N ALA A 105 -15.44 4.15 3.00
CA ALA A 105 -16.48 4.96 3.62
C ALA A 105 -15.95 6.26 4.24
N THR A 106 -14.75 6.23 4.81
CA THR A 106 -14.10 7.39 5.44
C THR A 106 -13.28 8.23 4.45
N SER A 107 -13.06 7.71 3.24
CA SER A 107 -12.26 8.38 2.21
C SER A 107 -13.04 9.42 1.41
N PHE A 108 -14.37 9.39 1.48
CA PHE A 108 -15.23 10.34 0.79
C PHE A 108 -15.83 11.36 1.76
N ASN A 109 -15.94 12.61 1.29
CA ASN A 109 -16.73 13.63 1.97
C ASN A 109 -18.23 13.29 1.80
N PRO A 110 -18.98 13.03 2.90
CA PRO A 110 -20.37 12.59 2.80
C PRO A 110 -21.36 13.64 2.26
N VAL A 111 -20.96 14.91 2.25
CA VAL A 111 -21.82 16.03 1.78
C VAL A 111 -21.51 16.49 0.35
N MET A 112 -20.64 15.79 -0.36
CA MET A 112 -20.32 16.02 -1.76
C MET A 112 -20.69 14.79 -2.59
N THR A 113 -21.10 14.99 -3.86
CA THR A 113 -21.33 13.86 -4.77
C THR A 113 -20.00 13.13 -5.07
N VAL A 114 -20.07 11.85 -5.40
CA VAL A 114 -18.89 11.06 -5.77
C VAL A 114 -18.20 11.66 -7.00
N GLY A 115 -19.00 12.07 -7.99
CA GLY A 115 -18.46 12.66 -9.22
C GLY A 115 -17.74 13.98 -9.01
N ASP A 116 -18.25 14.85 -8.13
CA ASP A 116 -17.61 16.12 -7.84
C ASP A 116 -16.24 15.93 -7.14
N GLN A 117 -16.12 14.95 -6.24
CA GLN A 117 -14.87 14.63 -5.57
C GLN A 117 -13.82 14.07 -6.55
N VAL A 118 -14.20 13.19 -7.46
CA VAL A 118 -13.30 12.71 -8.52
C VAL A 118 -12.96 13.84 -9.50
N ALA A 119 -13.92 14.72 -9.83
CA ALA A 119 -13.69 15.88 -10.70
C ALA A 119 -12.74 16.90 -10.06
N GLU A 120 -12.78 17.05 -8.74
CA GLU A 120 -11.83 17.89 -8.00
C GLU A 120 -10.39 17.38 -8.18
N MET A 121 -10.14 16.08 -8.01
CA MET A 121 -8.83 15.47 -8.29
C MET A 121 -8.35 15.74 -9.70
N ILE A 122 -9.20 15.52 -10.70
CA ILE A 122 -8.88 15.78 -12.10
C ILE A 122 -8.52 17.25 -12.31
N ARG A 123 -9.31 18.18 -11.81
CA ARG A 123 -9.12 19.62 -12.01
C ARG A 123 -7.94 20.20 -11.23
N THR A 124 -7.56 19.58 -10.12
CA THR A 124 -6.39 19.97 -9.33
C THR A 124 -5.09 19.64 -10.05
N HIS A 125 -5.06 18.50 -10.75
CA HIS A 125 -3.81 17.99 -11.33
C HIS A 125 -3.73 18.11 -12.86
N LEU A 126 -4.88 18.22 -13.54
CA LEU A 126 -4.95 18.30 -15.00
C LEU A 126 -5.59 19.63 -15.41
N THR A 127 -5.04 20.25 -16.43
CA THR A 127 -5.62 21.48 -17.01
C THR A 127 -6.84 21.11 -17.87
N CYS A 128 -8.03 21.17 -17.30
CA CYS A 128 -9.28 20.90 -18.01
C CYS A 128 -10.46 21.70 -17.45
N GLY A 129 -11.46 21.95 -18.32
CA GLY A 129 -12.71 22.62 -17.94
C GLY A 129 -13.68 21.69 -17.20
N ARG A 130 -14.74 22.26 -16.61
CA ARG A 130 -15.75 21.50 -15.85
C ARG A 130 -16.41 20.40 -16.67
N THR A 131 -16.82 20.69 -17.91
CA THR A 131 -17.47 19.74 -18.80
C THR A 131 -16.56 18.58 -19.15
N GLU A 132 -15.29 18.85 -19.42
CA GLU A 132 -14.28 17.84 -19.71
C GLU A 132 -13.99 16.98 -18.47
N ALA A 133 -13.84 17.60 -17.29
CA ALA A 133 -13.66 16.89 -16.04
C ALA A 133 -14.82 15.91 -15.78
N ARG A 134 -16.10 16.35 -15.95
CA ARG A 134 -17.27 15.47 -15.81
C ARG A 134 -17.19 14.28 -16.76
N ALA A 135 -16.87 14.51 -18.03
CA ALA A 135 -16.75 13.42 -19.01
C ALA A 135 -15.66 12.42 -18.64
N ARG A 136 -14.50 12.89 -18.17
CA ARG A 136 -13.40 12.04 -17.68
C ARG A 136 -13.80 11.25 -16.44
N VAL A 137 -14.53 11.84 -15.50
CA VAL A 137 -15.07 11.14 -14.32
C VAL A 137 -16.00 10.00 -14.73
N VAL A 138 -16.99 10.27 -15.60
CA VAL A 138 -17.93 9.27 -16.08
C VAL A 138 -17.18 8.12 -16.76
N GLU A 139 -16.15 8.43 -17.54
CA GLU A 139 -15.30 7.40 -18.17
C GLU A 139 -14.54 6.57 -17.14
N TRP A 140 -13.98 7.19 -16.08
CA TRP A 140 -13.32 6.46 -15.01
C TRP A 140 -14.30 5.57 -14.22
N LEU A 141 -15.49 6.09 -13.88
CA LEU A 141 -16.52 5.31 -13.19
C LEU A 141 -16.98 4.09 -14.03
N ARG A 142 -17.09 4.27 -15.34
CA ARG A 142 -17.38 3.17 -16.28
C ARG A 142 -16.25 2.15 -16.30
N ARG A 143 -15.01 2.62 -16.36
CA ARG A 143 -13.78 1.79 -16.42
C ARG A 143 -13.58 0.92 -15.20
N VAL A 144 -13.89 1.45 -14.02
CA VAL A 144 -13.86 0.67 -12.77
C VAL A 144 -15.09 -0.22 -12.58
N GLY A 145 -15.98 -0.27 -13.58
CA GLY A 145 -17.13 -1.17 -13.59
C GLY A 145 -18.28 -0.71 -12.68
N ILE A 146 -18.47 0.60 -12.51
CA ILE A 146 -19.66 1.14 -11.85
C ILE A 146 -20.80 1.14 -12.85
N PRO A 147 -21.94 0.47 -12.56
CA PRO A 147 -23.11 0.52 -13.40
C PRO A 147 -23.72 1.92 -13.39
N ARG A 148 -24.26 2.36 -14.54
CA ARG A 148 -24.88 3.70 -14.71
C ARG A 148 -23.97 4.82 -14.18
N PRO A 149 -22.78 5.01 -14.78
CA PRO A 149 -21.76 5.92 -14.25
C PRO A 149 -22.22 7.38 -14.24
N GLU A 150 -23.13 7.78 -15.12
CA GLU A 150 -23.73 9.11 -15.16
C GLU A 150 -24.60 9.38 -13.91
N GLU A 151 -25.40 8.41 -13.47
CA GLU A 151 -26.18 8.50 -12.23
C GLU A 151 -25.26 8.45 -10.99
N ALA A 152 -24.27 7.57 -11.03
CA ALA A 152 -23.28 7.44 -9.95
C ALA A 152 -22.44 8.71 -9.76
N TYR A 153 -22.24 9.50 -10.80
CA TYR A 153 -21.61 10.82 -10.69
C TYR A 153 -22.36 11.74 -9.71
N ASP A 154 -23.70 11.79 -9.85
CA ASP A 154 -24.55 12.68 -9.06
C ASP A 154 -24.97 12.06 -7.71
N ALA A 155 -24.59 10.79 -7.45
CA ALA A 155 -24.88 10.10 -6.20
C ALA A 155 -23.93 10.54 -5.06
N TYR A 156 -24.46 10.54 -3.84
CA TYR A 156 -23.66 10.74 -2.63
C TYR A 156 -23.02 9.42 -2.17
N PRO A 157 -21.90 9.46 -1.42
CA PRO A 157 -21.22 8.25 -0.95
C PRO A 157 -22.12 7.26 -0.20
N HIS A 158 -23.07 7.76 0.61
CA HIS A 158 -23.98 6.92 1.39
C HIS A 158 -25.02 6.17 0.53
N GLU A 159 -25.22 6.57 -0.71
CA GLU A 159 -26.12 5.90 -1.66
C GLU A 159 -25.46 4.74 -2.40
N LEU A 160 -24.12 4.60 -2.30
CA LEU A 160 -23.36 3.52 -2.92
C LEU A 160 -23.12 2.35 -1.95
N SER A 161 -23.14 1.13 -2.47
CA SER A 161 -22.66 -0.06 -1.73
C SER A 161 -21.15 0.04 -1.43
N GLY A 162 -20.66 -0.74 -0.46
CA GLY A 162 -19.23 -0.77 -0.11
C GLY A 162 -18.32 -1.06 -1.31
N GLY A 163 -18.68 -2.04 -2.13
CA GLY A 163 -17.93 -2.36 -3.35
C GLY A 163 -17.95 -1.26 -4.40
N LEU A 164 -19.06 -0.52 -4.55
CA LEU A 164 -19.14 0.62 -5.46
C LEU A 164 -18.33 1.82 -4.93
N LYS A 165 -18.33 2.06 -3.61
CA LYS A 165 -17.44 3.05 -2.98
C LYS A 165 -15.98 2.73 -3.23
N GLN A 166 -15.59 1.46 -3.07
CA GLN A 166 -14.21 1.01 -3.35
C GLN A 166 -13.82 1.28 -4.80
N ARG A 167 -14.68 0.91 -5.76
CA ARG A 167 -14.47 1.20 -7.18
C ARG A 167 -14.37 2.69 -7.48
N ALA A 168 -15.23 3.50 -6.87
CA ALA A 168 -15.19 4.95 -7.01
C ALA A 168 -13.90 5.55 -6.41
N MET A 169 -13.41 5.03 -5.28
CA MET A 169 -12.13 5.43 -4.69
C MET A 169 -10.95 5.06 -5.61
N ILE A 170 -10.98 3.89 -6.24
CA ILE A 170 -9.98 3.49 -7.25
C ILE A 170 -10.02 4.46 -8.44
N ALA A 171 -11.24 4.80 -8.93
CA ALA A 171 -11.39 5.80 -9.99
C ALA A 171 -10.81 7.15 -9.59
N MET A 172 -11.07 7.61 -8.38
CA MET A 172 -10.53 8.86 -7.84
C MET A 172 -9.00 8.82 -7.76
N ALA A 173 -8.41 7.77 -7.21
CA ALA A 173 -6.98 7.61 -7.08
C ALA A 173 -6.26 7.61 -8.43
N LEU A 174 -6.86 7.01 -9.47
CA LEU A 174 -6.25 6.86 -10.80
C LEU A 174 -6.58 8.02 -11.76
N SER A 175 -7.54 8.87 -11.42
CA SER A 175 -8.08 9.91 -12.30
C SER A 175 -7.08 11.01 -12.69
N ALA A 176 -6.05 11.22 -11.86
CA ALA A 176 -4.96 12.16 -12.11
C ALA A 176 -3.73 11.53 -12.78
N ASP A 177 -3.82 10.28 -13.24
CA ASP A 177 -2.75 9.50 -13.89
C ASP A 177 -1.45 9.43 -13.06
N PRO A 178 -1.53 8.90 -11.82
CA PRO A 178 -0.40 8.87 -10.88
C PRO A 178 0.76 8.01 -11.40
N LYS A 179 1.99 8.36 -11.00
CA LYS A 179 3.17 7.55 -11.31
C LYS A 179 3.23 6.28 -10.46
N VAL A 180 2.79 6.36 -9.21
CA VAL A 180 2.75 5.26 -8.24
C VAL A 180 1.38 5.26 -7.55
N VAL A 181 0.79 4.08 -7.41
CA VAL A 181 -0.39 3.87 -6.58
C VAL A 181 -0.01 3.04 -5.36
N VAL A 182 -0.42 3.48 -4.20
CA VAL A 182 -0.34 2.72 -2.95
C VAL A 182 -1.74 2.20 -2.65
N ALA A 183 -1.92 0.89 -2.64
CA ALA A 183 -3.17 0.24 -2.27
C ALA A 183 -3.01 -0.37 -0.86
N ASP A 184 -3.55 0.33 0.14
CA ASP A 184 -3.46 -0.10 1.53
C ASP A 184 -4.67 -0.96 1.89
N GLU A 185 -4.45 -2.27 1.93
CA GLU A 185 -5.46 -3.29 2.23
C GLU A 185 -6.78 -3.10 1.44
N PRO A 186 -6.74 -2.96 0.11
CA PRO A 186 -7.87 -2.47 -0.69
C PRO A 186 -9.08 -3.40 -0.72
N THR A 187 -9.00 -4.56 -0.08
CA THR A 187 -10.05 -5.60 -0.08
C THR A 187 -10.56 -5.99 1.30
N THR A 188 -9.98 -5.47 2.39
CA THR A 188 -10.26 -5.93 3.77
C THR A 188 -11.71 -5.72 4.21
N ALA A 189 -12.39 -4.67 3.74
CA ALA A 189 -13.78 -4.38 4.09
C ALA A 189 -14.82 -4.93 3.09
N LEU A 190 -14.41 -5.84 2.18
CA LEU A 190 -15.23 -6.33 1.09
C LEU A 190 -15.53 -7.84 1.26
N ASP A 191 -16.68 -8.27 0.73
CA ASP A 191 -16.92 -9.70 0.56
C ASP A 191 -15.96 -10.32 -0.47
N VAL A 192 -15.78 -11.65 -0.41
CA VAL A 192 -14.79 -12.39 -1.21
C VAL A 192 -14.97 -12.15 -2.72
N THR A 193 -16.22 -12.06 -3.19
CA THR A 193 -16.52 -11.88 -4.61
C THR A 193 -16.12 -10.49 -5.10
N VAL A 194 -16.48 -9.46 -4.33
CA VAL A 194 -16.13 -8.06 -4.65
C VAL A 194 -14.63 -7.84 -4.48
N ALA A 195 -14.00 -8.41 -3.45
CA ALA A 195 -12.56 -8.37 -3.24
C ALA A 195 -11.81 -8.91 -4.48
N ARG A 196 -12.21 -10.07 -4.98
CA ARG A 196 -11.64 -10.65 -6.20
C ARG A 196 -11.78 -9.71 -7.41
N GLN A 197 -12.96 -9.14 -7.62
CA GLN A 197 -13.20 -8.21 -8.73
C GLN A 197 -12.36 -6.94 -8.64
N VAL A 198 -12.09 -6.44 -7.43
CA VAL A 198 -11.20 -5.29 -7.20
C VAL A 198 -9.76 -5.65 -7.53
N LEU A 199 -9.28 -6.83 -7.15
CA LEU A 199 -7.93 -7.30 -7.49
C LEU A 199 -7.75 -7.52 -8.99
N GLU A 200 -8.74 -8.13 -9.65
CA GLU A 200 -8.76 -8.28 -11.11
C GLU A 200 -8.68 -6.92 -11.81
N LEU A 201 -9.48 -5.94 -11.36
CA LEU A 201 -9.45 -4.56 -11.87
C LEU A 201 -8.06 -3.92 -11.71
N LEU A 202 -7.45 -3.99 -10.53
CA LEU A 202 -6.10 -3.43 -10.29
C LEU A 202 -5.05 -4.11 -11.18
N ASN A 203 -5.16 -5.42 -11.37
CA ASN A 203 -4.25 -6.18 -12.21
C ASN A 203 -4.42 -5.85 -13.70
N ASP A 204 -5.65 -5.66 -14.17
CA ASP A 204 -5.93 -5.22 -15.54
C ASP A 204 -5.37 -3.83 -15.78
N LEU A 205 -5.59 -2.88 -14.87
CA LEU A 205 -5.03 -1.53 -14.96
C LEU A 205 -3.50 -1.52 -14.91
N LYS A 206 -2.88 -2.42 -14.10
CA LYS A 206 -1.43 -2.62 -14.11
C LYS A 206 -0.93 -3.03 -15.49
N ARG A 207 -1.56 -4.04 -16.11
CA ARG A 207 -1.17 -4.54 -17.43
C ARG A 207 -1.40 -3.53 -18.56
N GLU A 208 -2.56 -2.86 -18.56
CA GLU A 208 -2.94 -1.93 -19.63
C GLU A 208 -2.15 -0.61 -19.59
N ARG A 209 -1.82 -0.11 -18.40
CA ARG A 209 -1.24 1.22 -18.21
C ARG A 209 0.21 1.21 -17.73
N GLY A 210 0.78 0.04 -17.46
CA GLY A 210 2.09 -0.05 -16.84
C GLY A 210 2.11 0.59 -15.44
N LEU A 211 1.00 0.42 -14.67
CA LEU A 211 0.84 1.02 -13.35
C LEU A 211 1.89 0.51 -12.38
N THR A 212 2.60 1.42 -11.73
CA THR A 212 3.50 1.08 -10.63
C THR A 212 2.70 1.00 -9.34
N LEU A 213 2.76 -0.12 -8.64
CA LEU A 213 1.90 -0.42 -7.51
C LEU A 213 2.71 -0.78 -6.26
N ILE A 214 2.37 -0.19 -5.12
CA ILE A 214 2.70 -0.72 -3.79
C ILE A 214 1.42 -1.33 -3.23
N PHE A 215 1.41 -2.65 -3.09
CA PHE A 215 0.24 -3.40 -2.63
C PHE A 215 0.45 -3.85 -1.20
N ILE A 216 -0.28 -3.25 -0.25
CA ILE A 216 -0.19 -3.60 1.17
C ILE A 216 -1.27 -4.61 1.49
N THR A 217 -0.87 -5.72 2.10
CA THR A 217 -1.80 -6.75 2.56
C THR A 217 -1.19 -7.56 3.70
N HIS A 218 -2.04 -8.18 4.51
CA HIS A 218 -1.67 -9.23 5.45
C HIS A 218 -1.99 -10.63 4.89
N ASP A 219 -2.66 -10.73 3.76
CA ASP A 219 -3.04 -11.99 3.12
C ASP A 219 -2.07 -12.37 2.00
N LEU A 220 -1.21 -13.37 2.26
CA LEU A 220 -0.24 -13.88 1.30
C LEU A 220 -0.89 -14.62 0.12
N ALA A 221 -2.14 -15.10 0.27
CA ALA A 221 -2.85 -15.78 -0.81
C ALA A 221 -3.19 -14.84 -1.98
N LEU A 222 -3.18 -13.52 -1.74
CA LEU A 222 -3.46 -12.51 -2.77
C LEU A 222 -2.23 -12.17 -3.64
N LEU A 223 -1.03 -12.57 -3.24
CA LEU A 223 0.22 -12.19 -3.92
C LEU A 223 0.32 -12.73 -5.36
N PRO A 224 -0.05 -14.01 -5.62
CA PRO A 224 0.03 -14.53 -6.99
C PRO A 224 -0.81 -13.72 -7.96
N GLY A 225 -0.20 -13.31 -9.06
CA GLY A 225 -0.87 -12.58 -10.14
C GLY A 225 -0.99 -11.06 -9.94
N ILE A 226 -0.70 -10.51 -8.74
CA ILE A 226 -0.72 -9.07 -8.51
C ILE A 226 0.68 -8.48 -8.27
N ALA A 227 1.49 -9.13 -7.44
CA ALA A 227 2.79 -8.65 -7.03
C ALA A 227 3.94 -9.32 -7.80
N ASP A 228 4.90 -8.52 -8.27
CA ASP A 228 6.13 -9.02 -8.89
C ASP A 228 7.18 -9.37 -7.84
N ARG A 229 7.24 -8.57 -6.77
CA ARG A 229 8.13 -8.78 -5.62
C ARG A 229 7.39 -8.59 -4.30
N VAL A 230 7.93 -9.21 -3.26
CA VAL A 230 7.42 -9.13 -1.89
C VAL A 230 8.49 -8.53 -0.99
N ALA A 231 8.10 -7.59 -0.15
CA ALA A 231 8.85 -7.10 0.99
C ALA A 231 8.09 -7.49 2.26
N LEU A 232 8.64 -8.43 3.02
CA LEU A 232 8.04 -8.91 4.27
C LEU A 232 8.49 -8.03 5.44
N MET A 233 7.53 -7.37 6.08
CA MET A 233 7.77 -6.56 7.28
C MET A 233 7.46 -7.32 8.56
N TYR A 234 8.34 -7.17 9.54
CA TYR A 234 8.14 -7.63 10.91
C TYR A 234 8.70 -6.61 11.91
N ALA A 235 7.88 -6.22 12.87
CA ALA A 235 8.29 -5.31 13.95
C ALA A 235 9.02 -4.03 13.46
N GLY A 236 8.52 -3.43 12.38
CA GLY A 236 9.03 -2.18 11.82
C GLY A 236 10.20 -2.32 10.83
N GLU A 237 10.67 -3.52 10.55
CA GLU A 237 11.79 -3.78 9.63
C GLU A 237 11.36 -4.66 8.45
N ILE A 238 12.02 -4.51 7.28
CA ILE A 238 11.91 -5.48 6.20
C ILE A 238 12.88 -6.63 6.52
N VAL A 239 12.34 -7.82 6.74
CA VAL A 239 13.12 -9.01 7.14
C VAL A 239 13.42 -9.93 5.97
N GLU A 240 12.68 -9.84 4.88
CA GLU A 240 12.93 -10.56 3.64
C GLU A 240 12.38 -9.78 2.45
N MET A 241 13.10 -9.79 1.32
CA MET A 241 12.64 -9.22 0.06
C MET A 241 13.05 -10.15 -1.09
N ALA A 242 12.06 -10.62 -1.87
CA ALA A 242 12.30 -11.55 -2.96
C ALA A 242 11.27 -11.38 -4.11
N PRO A 243 11.53 -11.90 -5.32
CA PRO A 243 10.50 -12.13 -6.31
C PRO A 243 9.37 -12.98 -5.71
N THR A 244 8.12 -12.69 -6.07
CA THR A 244 6.95 -13.35 -5.46
C THR A 244 6.99 -14.87 -5.57
N GLU A 245 7.37 -15.40 -6.75
CA GLU A 245 7.49 -16.84 -6.94
C GLU A 245 8.55 -17.47 -6.03
N ALA A 246 9.71 -16.83 -5.89
CA ALA A 246 10.78 -17.30 -5.02
C ALA A 246 10.38 -17.25 -3.54
N PHE A 247 9.74 -16.15 -3.12
CA PHE A 247 9.21 -15.99 -1.76
C PHE A 247 8.21 -17.09 -1.38
N LEU A 248 7.30 -17.42 -2.29
CA LEU A 248 6.28 -18.45 -2.03
C LEU A 248 6.84 -19.86 -2.08
N ALA A 249 7.80 -20.14 -2.97
CA ALA A 249 8.38 -21.47 -3.12
C ALA A 249 9.49 -21.78 -2.10
N HIS A 250 10.33 -20.80 -1.80
CA HIS A 250 11.57 -20.98 -1.00
C HIS A 250 11.79 -19.78 -0.06
N PRO A 251 10.91 -19.55 0.93
CA PRO A 251 11.07 -18.45 1.89
C PRO A 251 12.35 -18.67 2.70
N GLU A 252 13.15 -17.62 2.84
CA GLU A 252 14.46 -17.69 3.53
C GLU A 252 14.32 -17.39 5.03
N HIS A 253 13.59 -16.34 5.38
CA HIS A 253 13.44 -15.92 6.78
C HIS A 253 12.50 -16.85 7.55
N PRO A 254 12.82 -17.25 8.79
CA PRO A 254 11.94 -18.12 9.60
C PRO A 254 10.52 -17.58 9.80
N TYR A 255 10.33 -16.27 9.83
CA TYR A 255 9.01 -15.65 9.89
C TYR A 255 8.21 -15.86 8.59
N ALA A 256 8.85 -15.74 7.42
CA ALA A 256 8.21 -16.04 6.14
C ALA A 256 7.75 -17.51 6.07
N GLN A 257 8.61 -18.43 6.52
CA GLN A 257 8.30 -19.86 6.59
C GLN A 257 7.13 -20.14 7.52
N ALA A 258 7.07 -19.47 8.68
CA ALA A 258 5.98 -19.62 9.64
C ALA A 258 4.66 -19.05 9.08
N LEU A 259 4.67 -17.89 8.43
CA LEU A 259 3.48 -17.31 7.80
C LEU A 259 2.93 -18.18 6.66
N LEU A 260 3.81 -18.68 5.79
CA LEU A 260 3.40 -19.56 4.69
C LEU A 260 2.93 -20.93 5.21
N GLY A 261 3.52 -21.41 6.32
CA GLY A 261 3.07 -22.62 7.01
C GLY A 261 1.69 -22.48 7.65
N ALA A 262 1.23 -21.27 7.95
CA ALA A 262 -0.09 -20.97 8.47
C ALA A 262 -1.19 -20.87 7.40
N LEU A 263 -0.83 -20.87 6.10
CA LEU A 263 -1.80 -20.84 5.01
C LEU A 263 -2.50 -22.20 4.84
N PRO A 264 -3.79 -22.22 4.47
CA PRO A 264 -4.48 -23.45 4.10
C PRO A 264 -3.76 -24.18 2.96
N ARG A 265 -3.54 -25.47 3.15
CA ARG A 265 -2.88 -26.32 2.15
C ARG A 265 -3.88 -27.18 1.41
N PRO A 266 -3.67 -27.48 0.12
CA PRO A 266 -4.56 -28.35 -0.66
C PRO A 266 -4.66 -29.78 -0.10
N ASP A 267 -3.63 -30.24 0.61
CA ASP A 267 -3.59 -31.57 1.25
C ASP A 267 -4.38 -31.66 2.56
N GLY A 268 -4.98 -30.56 3.02
CA GLY A 268 -5.76 -30.52 4.26
C GLY A 268 -4.91 -30.65 5.54
N ALA A 269 -3.60 -30.48 5.46
CA ALA A 269 -2.72 -30.51 6.62
C ALA A 269 -3.15 -29.47 7.68
N PRO A 270 -3.02 -29.75 8.98
CA PRO A 270 -3.36 -28.81 10.03
C PRO A 270 -2.60 -27.49 9.89
N LEU A 271 -3.31 -26.38 10.08
CA LEU A 271 -2.70 -25.05 10.09
C LEU A 271 -1.69 -24.95 11.24
N GLN A 272 -0.52 -24.39 10.96
CA GLN A 272 0.52 -24.13 11.95
C GLN A 272 0.51 -22.63 12.29
N PRO A 273 -0.20 -22.21 13.35
CA PRO A 273 -0.23 -20.79 13.71
C PRO A 273 1.17 -20.33 14.13
N VAL A 274 1.48 -19.06 13.82
CA VAL A 274 2.71 -18.43 14.32
C VAL A 274 2.50 -18.11 15.79
N GLU A 275 3.10 -18.91 16.67
CA GLU A 275 2.95 -18.76 18.13
C GLU A 275 3.56 -17.43 18.64
N GLY A 276 3.03 -16.96 19.78
CA GLY A 276 3.49 -15.76 20.45
C GLY A 276 2.94 -14.46 19.81
N SER A 277 3.44 -13.33 20.28
CA SER A 277 3.01 -11.99 19.84
C SER A 277 4.20 -11.20 19.27
N VAL A 278 3.87 -10.19 18.44
CA VAL A 278 4.86 -9.21 17.97
C VAL A 278 5.49 -8.52 19.18
N PRO A 279 6.82 -8.29 19.19
CA PRO A 279 7.48 -7.62 20.30
C PRO A 279 6.94 -6.19 20.47
N ASN A 280 7.04 -5.70 21.68
CA ASN A 280 6.73 -4.32 21.97
C ASN A 280 7.74 -3.40 21.28
N LEU A 281 7.23 -2.41 20.54
CA LEU A 281 8.04 -1.45 19.77
C LEU A 281 8.38 -0.17 20.54
N TRP A 282 8.21 -0.19 21.87
CA TRP A 282 8.65 0.89 22.77
C TRP A 282 10.15 0.79 23.01
N GLY A 283 10.88 1.81 22.61
CA GLY A 283 12.32 1.85 22.76
C GLY A 283 13.08 0.91 21.80
N PRO A 284 14.41 0.87 21.89
CA PRO A 284 15.26 0.10 20.98
C PRO A 284 15.10 -1.40 21.21
N LEU A 285 14.83 -2.16 20.16
CA LEU A 285 14.90 -3.63 20.20
C LEU A 285 16.35 -4.08 20.22
N LYS A 286 16.67 -5.05 21.08
CA LYS A 286 17.97 -5.71 21.12
C LYS A 286 17.89 -7.02 20.32
N GLY A 287 18.88 -7.27 19.49
CA GLY A 287 18.96 -8.49 18.69
C GLY A 287 17.88 -8.59 17.61
N CYS A 288 17.56 -9.82 17.22
CA CYS A 288 16.55 -10.10 16.19
C CYS A 288 15.14 -10.00 16.77
N ALA A 289 14.29 -9.13 16.22
CA ALA A 289 12.91 -8.92 16.66
C ALA A 289 12.06 -10.20 16.65
N PHE A 290 12.34 -11.13 15.73
CA PHE A 290 11.64 -12.41 15.63
C PHE A 290 12.20 -13.50 16.57
N ALA A 291 13.34 -13.29 17.24
CA ALA A 291 13.99 -14.31 18.07
C ALA A 291 13.04 -15.01 19.08
N PRO A 292 12.15 -14.30 19.80
CA PRO A 292 11.22 -14.92 20.77
C PRO A 292 10.23 -15.91 20.16
N ARG A 293 9.95 -15.79 18.85
CA ARG A 293 8.99 -16.63 18.10
C ARG A 293 9.69 -17.59 17.12
N CYS A 294 11.01 -17.53 17.05
CA CYS A 294 11.80 -18.26 16.05
C CYS A 294 12.20 -19.65 16.57
N ALA A 295 11.70 -20.70 15.94
CA ALA A 295 12.12 -22.08 16.25
C ALA A 295 13.62 -22.35 16.00
N ARG A 296 14.32 -21.45 15.29
CA ARG A 296 15.76 -21.53 14.99
C ARG A 296 16.59 -20.51 15.76
N ALA A 297 16.01 -19.87 16.80
CA ALA A 297 16.73 -18.86 17.58
C ALA A 297 17.97 -19.45 18.23
N LYS A 298 19.06 -18.67 18.21
CA LYS A 298 20.34 -18.97 18.83
C LYS A 298 20.70 -17.85 19.79
N SER A 299 21.64 -18.07 20.72
CA SER A 299 22.07 -17.05 21.69
C SER A 299 22.46 -15.71 21.05
N LYS A 300 23.01 -15.72 19.84
CA LYS A 300 23.38 -14.50 19.10
C LYS A 300 22.15 -13.72 18.57
N CYS A 301 20.96 -14.26 18.65
CA CYS A 301 19.72 -13.60 18.20
C CYS A 301 19.12 -12.71 19.29
N PHE A 302 19.55 -12.84 20.51
CA PHE A 302 19.17 -12.07 21.70
C PHE A 302 20.33 -11.14 22.10
#